data_f14e30318290ed05c4f7bf5c3c5f73e1
#
_entry.id   f14e30318290ed05c4f7bf5c3c5f73e1
#
_cell.length_a   1.000
_cell.length_b   1.000
_cell.length_c   1.000
_cell.angle_alpha   90.00
_cell.angle_beta   90.00
_cell.angle_gamma   90.00
#
_symmetry.space_group_name_H-M   'P 1'
#
loop_
_entity.id
_entity.type
_entity.pdbx_description
1 polymer ?
#
loop_
_entity_poly.entity_id
_entity_poly.type
_entity_poly.pdbx_seq_one_letter_code
_entity_poly.pdbx_strand_id
1 'polypeptide(L)'
;MYILLVAAKKEDVHQYVSLVDEAGLKASVVDICAFAIQNAFEANYGAGEGTVALVDVGATLTTINIVSRGVTMFTRDISHGSQFITEEIQRRLQVDFATAEAYKVGTEAAGGTEVVPNEAVAVIHQSLDSLAGEIQRSLDFYLKTADVKQVDRIYVSGGTARSAGLLEAIQARTNAPAERFDPLRRVHVDARRVDVEWVRGLAPHIVVALGLALRKTREKRS
;
A
#
# COMPACT_ATOMS: atom_id res chain seq x y z
N MET A 1 -30.33 6.37 -0.92
CA MET A 1 -29.56 5.14 -0.68
C MET A 1 -28.28 5.22 -1.50
N TYR A 2 -27.10 5.17 -0.90
CA TYR A 2 -25.82 5.13 -1.62
C TYR A 2 -25.43 3.67 -1.82
N ILE A 3 -25.01 3.33 -3.04
CA ILE A 3 -24.58 1.98 -3.40
C ILE A 3 -23.16 2.11 -3.95
N LEU A 4 -22.25 1.32 -3.40
CA LEU A 4 -20.89 1.16 -3.95
C LEU A 4 -20.95 0.04 -5.00
N LEU A 5 -20.68 0.39 -6.25
CA LEU A 5 -20.57 -0.56 -7.36
C LEU A 5 -19.10 -0.87 -7.60
N VAL A 6 -18.75 -2.15 -7.58
CA VAL A 6 -17.43 -2.66 -7.93
C VAL A 6 -17.56 -3.58 -9.13
N ALA A 7 -16.73 -3.34 -10.15
CA ALA A 7 -16.67 -4.17 -11.34
C ALA A 7 -15.21 -4.53 -11.68
N ALA A 8 -15.00 -5.77 -12.09
CA ALA A 8 -13.71 -6.27 -12.57
C ALA A 8 -13.93 -7.06 -13.86
N LYS A 9 -12.89 -7.17 -14.69
CA LYS A 9 -12.93 -8.04 -15.85
C LYS A 9 -12.96 -9.49 -15.39
N LYS A 10 -13.84 -10.29 -16.00
CA LYS A 10 -13.95 -11.71 -15.66
C LYS A 10 -12.65 -12.46 -15.92
N GLU A 11 -11.93 -12.09 -16.96
CA GLU A 11 -10.65 -12.69 -17.33
C GLU A 11 -9.61 -12.54 -16.21
N ASP A 12 -9.48 -11.32 -15.64
CA ASP A 12 -8.55 -11.05 -14.55
C ASP A 12 -8.91 -11.89 -13.32
N VAL A 13 -10.21 -11.95 -12.97
CA VAL A 13 -10.69 -12.78 -11.85
C VAL A 13 -10.39 -14.26 -12.10
N HIS A 14 -10.65 -14.76 -13.31
CA HIS A 14 -10.37 -16.17 -13.64
C HIS A 14 -8.88 -16.50 -13.59
N GLN A 15 -7.99 -15.61 -14.02
CA GLN A 15 -6.55 -15.81 -13.93
C GLN A 15 -6.09 -16.03 -12.46
N TYR A 16 -6.54 -15.17 -11.54
CA TYR A 16 -6.20 -15.33 -10.12
C TYR A 16 -6.80 -16.59 -9.51
N VAL A 17 -8.05 -16.94 -9.85
CA VAL A 17 -8.69 -18.17 -9.36
C VAL A 17 -7.93 -19.39 -9.88
N SER A 18 -7.58 -19.45 -11.17
CA SER A 18 -6.82 -20.54 -11.76
C SER A 18 -5.45 -20.70 -11.10
N LEU A 19 -4.74 -19.59 -10.83
CA LEU A 19 -3.46 -19.63 -10.13
C LEU A 19 -3.57 -20.27 -8.73
N VAL A 20 -4.64 -19.93 -8.00
CA VAL A 20 -4.92 -20.50 -6.68
C VAL A 20 -5.25 -22.00 -6.79
N ASP A 21 -6.03 -22.40 -7.80
CA ASP A 21 -6.38 -23.80 -8.05
C ASP A 21 -5.15 -24.61 -8.47
N GLU A 22 -4.27 -24.07 -9.31
CA GLU A 22 -2.99 -24.69 -9.70
C GLU A 22 -2.05 -24.91 -8.51
N ALA A 23 -2.11 -24.01 -7.50
CA ALA A 23 -1.39 -24.20 -6.24
C ALA A 23 -2.03 -25.26 -5.31
N GLY A 24 -3.09 -25.94 -5.74
CA GLY A 24 -3.81 -26.97 -4.96
C GLY A 24 -4.73 -26.38 -3.89
N LEU A 25 -5.05 -25.10 -3.97
CA LEU A 25 -5.93 -24.39 -3.04
C LEU A 25 -7.25 -24.07 -3.73
N LYS A 26 -8.28 -23.71 -2.95
CA LYS A 26 -9.58 -23.32 -3.46
C LYS A 26 -9.90 -21.88 -3.05
N ALA A 27 -10.11 -21.02 -4.05
CA ALA A 27 -10.55 -19.66 -3.80
C ALA A 27 -11.98 -19.64 -3.24
N SER A 28 -12.17 -19.15 -2.03
CA SER A 28 -13.48 -19.04 -1.38
C SER A 28 -14.09 -17.64 -1.49
N VAL A 29 -13.25 -16.62 -1.57
CA VAL A 29 -13.66 -15.21 -1.73
C VAL A 29 -12.68 -14.54 -2.69
N VAL A 30 -13.21 -13.71 -3.58
CA VAL A 30 -12.43 -12.75 -4.37
C VAL A 30 -12.79 -11.36 -3.87
N ASP A 31 -11.78 -10.54 -3.60
CA ASP A 31 -11.94 -9.19 -3.08
C ASP A 31 -11.01 -8.23 -3.83
N ILE A 32 -11.13 -6.93 -3.61
CA ILE A 32 -10.22 -5.91 -4.16
C ILE A 32 -9.24 -5.44 -3.11
N CYS A 33 -8.03 -5.04 -3.54
CA CYS A 33 -6.95 -4.63 -2.64
C CYS A 33 -7.39 -3.52 -1.67
N ALA A 34 -8.12 -2.52 -2.15
CA ALA A 34 -8.60 -1.41 -1.33
C ALA A 34 -9.42 -1.88 -0.11
N PHE A 35 -10.32 -2.87 -0.30
CA PHE A 35 -11.13 -3.40 0.80
C PHE A 35 -10.34 -4.35 1.70
N ALA A 36 -9.40 -5.10 1.14
CA ALA A 36 -8.50 -5.91 1.95
C ALA A 36 -7.65 -5.02 2.87
N ILE A 37 -7.10 -3.92 2.36
CA ILE A 37 -6.35 -2.95 3.17
C ILE A 37 -7.25 -2.35 4.27
N GLN A 38 -8.50 -2.01 3.96
CA GLN A 38 -9.45 -1.53 4.95
C GLN A 38 -9.76 -2.58 6.02
N ASN A 39 -9.97 -3.84 5.66
CA ASN A 39 -10.19 -4.92 6.63
C ASN A 39 -9.01 -5.05 7.61
N ALA A 40 -7.78 -4.99 7.08
CA ALA A 40 -6.57 -5.00 7.90
C ALA A 40 -6.49 -3.77 8.81
N PHE A 41 -6.88 -2.59 8.30
CA PHE A 41 -6.91 -1.35 9.07
C PHE A 41 -7.92 -1.43 10.22
N GLU A 42 -9.15 -1.80 9.94
CA GLU A 42 -10.20 -1.91 10.96
C GLU A 42 -9.86 -2.91 12.06
N ALA A 43 -9.22 -4.02 11.71
CA ALA A 43 -8.78 -5.02 12.70
C ALA A 43 -7.69 -4.47 13.64
N ASN A 44 -6.83 -3.58 13.17
CA ASN A 44 -5.68 -3.08 13.93
C ASN A 44 -5.94 -1.73 14.60
N TYR A 45 -6.73 -0.86 13.98
CA TYR A 45 -6.96 0.53 14.43
C TYR A 45 -8.43 0.80 14.81
N GLY A 46 -9.35 -0.07 14.42
CA GLY A 46 -10.80 0.15 14.54
C GLY A 46 -11.33 0.98 13.37
N ALA A 47 -12.66 1.11 13.29
CA ALA A 47 -13.33 1.88 12.23
C ALA A 47 -13.04 3.40 12.28
N GLY A 48 -12.64 3.92 13.46
CA GLY A 48 -12.38 5.33 13.68
C GLY A 48 -13.61 6.25 13.53
N GLU A 49 -13.50 7.48 14.01
CA GLU A 49 -14.56 8.49 13.85
C GLU A 49 -14.27 9.50 12.73
N GLY A 50 -13.01 9.56 12.26
CA GLY A 50 -12.51 10.51 11.28
C GLY A 50 -12.48 9.99 9.85
N THR A 51 -11.82 10.76 9.00
CA THR A 51 -11.53 10.42 7.60
C THR A 51 -10.05 10.10 7.46
N VAL A 52 -9.73 8.89 7.04
CA VAL A 52 -8.35 8.43 6.84
C VAL A 52 -8.11 8.04 5.38
N ALA A 53 -6.89 8.24 4.91
CA ALA A 53 -6.44 7.70 3.63
C ALA A 53 -5.51 6.50 3.88
N LEU A 54 -5.85 5.37 3.29
CA LEU A 54 -5.03 4.18 3.26
C LEU A 54 -4.33 4.14 1.91
N VAL A 55 -3.00 4.21 1.91
CA VAL A 55 -2.18 4.29 0.70
C VAL A 55 -1.24 3.10 0.67
N ASP A 56 -1.45 2.20 -0.28
CA ASP A 56 -0.59 1.02 -0.47
C ASP A 56 0.30 1.23 -1.70
N VAL A 57 1.59 1.39 -1.46
CA VAL A 57 2.58 1.64 -2.53
C VAL A 57 3.26 0.34 -2.91
N GLY A 58 2.72 -0.32 -3.93
CA GLY A 58 3.26 -1.54 -4.50
C GLY A 58 4.39 -1.28 -5.50
N ALA A 59 4.76 -2.33 -6.25
CA ALA A 59 5.81 -2.24 -7.28
C ALA A 59 5.35 -1.42 -8.49
N THR A 60 4.17 -1.72 -9.03
CA THR A 60 3.64 -1.12 -10.27
C THR A 60 2.47 -0.18 -10.05
N LEU A 61 1.72 -0.39 -8.95
CA LEU A 61 0.51 0.35 -8.63
C LEU A 61 0.59 0.94 -7.23
N THR A 62 -0.03 2.09 -7.05
CA THR A 62 -0.37 2.65 -5.74
C THR A 62 -1.88 2.68 -5.60
N THR A 63 -2.40 1.95 -4.62
CA THR A 63 -3.83 1.93 -4.28
C THR A 63 -4.11 2.95 -3.19
N ILE A 64 -5.06 3.84 -3.42
CA ILE A 64 -5.56 4.80 -2.44
C ILE A 64 -7.00 4.42 -2.08
N ASN A 65 -7.28 4.29 -0.80
CA ASN A 65 -8.62 4.08 -0.28
C ASN A 65 -8.89 5.10 0.83
N ILE A 66 -9.88 5.97 0.62
CA ILE A 66 -10.29 6.95 1.62
C ILE A 66 -11.51 6.40 2.35
N VAL A 67 -11.35 6.26 3.65
CA VAL A 67 -12.34 5.68 4.56
C VAL A 67 -12.80 6.74 5.55
N SER A 68 -14.10 6.94 5.65
CA SER A 68 -14.69 7.81 6.66
C SER A 68 -15.67 7.02 7.52
N ARG A 69 -15.43 6.98 8.81
CA ARG A 69 -16.27 6.26 9.80
C ARG A 69 -16.51 4.79 9.41
N GLY A 70 -15.49 4.10 8.94
CA GLY A 70 -15.55 2.71 8.51
C GLY A 70 -16.20 2.48 7.14
N VAL A 71 -16.53 3.54 6.39
CA VAL A 71 -17.10 3.43 5.05
C VAL A 71 -16.11 3.90 4.01
N THR A 72 -15.85 3.08 2.98
CA THR A 72 -15.08 3.52 1.80
C THR A 72 -15.84 4.64 1.09
N MET A 73 -15.22 5.79 1.00
CA MET A 73 -15.77 6.98 0.34
C MET A 73 -15.19 7.19 -1.06
N PHE A 74 -13.94 6.78 -1.25
CA PHE A 74 -13.24 6.95 -2.51
C PHE A 74 -12.13 5.91 -2.63
N THR A 75 -11.97 5.33 -3.80
CA THR A 75 -10.84 4.45 -4.11
C THR A 75 -10.28 4.79 -5.48
N ARG A 76 -8.97 4.71 -5.61
CA ARG A 76 -8.25 4.98 -6.86
C ARG A 76 -6.96 4.19 -6.91
N ASP A 77 -6.68 3.60 -8.07
CA ASP A 77 -5.38 3.06 -8.40
C ASP A 77 -4.61 4.05 -9.29
N ILE A 78 -3.35 4.22 -8.97
CA ILE A 78 -2.39 5.04 -9.71
C ILE A 78 -1.36 4.07 -10.30
N SER A 79 -1.16 4.11 -11.62
CA SER A 79 -0.13 3.31 -12.33
C SER A 79 1.27 3.89 -12.08
N HIS A 80 1.65 4.03 -10.83
CA HIS A 80 2.90 4.57 -10.35
C HIS A 80 3.25 3.87 -9.04
N GLY A 81 4.29 3.08 -9.04
CA GLY A 81 4.78 2.32 -7.89
C GLY A 81 6.29 2.41 -7.77
N SER A 82 6.90 1.56 -6.94
CA SER A 82 8.35 1.61 -6.68
C SER A 82 9.21 1.24 -7.89
N GLN A 83 8.67 0.52 -8.86
CA GLN A 83 9.40 0.18 -10.09
C GLN A 83 9.78 1.43 -10.88
N PHE A 84 8.93 2.45 -10.89
CA PHE A 84 9.24 3.74 -11.50
C PHE A 84 10.54 4.35 -10.93
N ILE A 85 10.79 4.20 -9.62
CA ILE A 85 12.03 4.69 -8.99
C ILE A 85 13.23 3.95 -9.58
N THR A 86 13.14 2.61 -9.70
CA THR A 86 14.20 1.77 -10.28
C THR A 86 14.47 2.15 -11.73
N GLU A 87 13.44 2.34 -12.53
CA GLU A 87 13.53 2.78 -13.93
C GLU A 87 14.17 4.17 -14.06
N GLU A 88 13.84 5.12 -13.18
CA GLU A 88 14.47 6.44 -13.17
C GLU A 88 15.96 6.38 -12.80
N ILE A 89 16.35 5.52 -11.85
CA ILE A 89 17.76 5.29 -11.52
C ILE A 89 18.49 4.69 -12.73
N GLN A 90 17.94 3.63 -13.36
CA GLN A 90 18.52 3.04 -14.57
C GLN A 90 18.74 4.08 -15.66
N ARG A 91 17.72 4.88 -15.94
CA ARG A 91 17.74 5.88 -17.00
C ARG A 91 18.76 6.98 -16.75
N ARG A 92 18.88 7.47 -15.53
CA ARG A 92 19.75 8.61 -15.21
C ARG A 92 21.20 8.23 -15.00
N LEU A 93 21.41 7.09 -14.32
CA LEU A 93 22.78 6.63 -14.01
C LEU A 93 23.32 5.64 -15.05
N GLN A 94 22.52 5.26 -16.05
CA GLN A 94 22.91 4.29 -17.10
C GLN A 94 23.40 2.96 -16.51
N VAL A 95 22.75 2.49 -15.46
CA VAL A 95 23.03 1.20 -14.80
C VAL A 95 21.97 0.16 -15.15
N ASP A 96 22.26 -1.11 -14.92
CA ASP A 96 21.30 -2.19 -15.09
C ASP A 96 20.23 -2.21 -13.99
N PHE A 97 19.20 -3.04 -14.18
CA PHE A 97 18.09 -3.14 -13.24
C PHE A 97 18.55 -3.61 -11.86
N ALA A 98 19.44 -4.60 -11.79
CA ALA A 98 19.90 -5.16 -10.52
C ALA A 98 20.65 -4.12 -9.69
N THR A 99 21.54 -3.33 -10.33
CA THR A 99 22.26 -2.23 -9.70
C THR A 99 21.32 -1.11 -9.25
N ALA A 100 20.35 -0.74 -10.08
CA ALA A 100 19.36 0.29 -9.74
C ALA A 100 18.49 -0.13 -8.55
N GLU A 101 18.07 -1.40 -8.52
CA GLU A 101 17.28 -1.96 -7.42
C GLU A 101 18.11 -2.02 -6.12
N ALA A 102 19.40 -2.42 -6.21
CA ALA A 102 20.31 -2.40 -5.06
C ALA A 102 20.47 -0.99 -4.47
N TYR A 103 20.62 0.04 -5.31
CA TYR A 103 20.68 1.43 -4.85
C TYR A 103 19.38 1.87 -4.17
N LYS A 104 18.23 1.52 -4.74
CA LYS A 104 16.93 1.83 -4.13
C LYS A 104 16.76 1.17 -2.77
N VAL A 105 17.04 -0.13 -2.68
CA VAL A 105 16.91 -0.91 -1.44
C VAL A 105 17.97 -0.49 -0.40
N GLY A 106 19.18 -0.14 -0.84
CA GLY A 106 20.24 0.35 0.03
C GLY A 106 19.87 1.62 0.80
N THR A 107 19.02 2.48 0.22
CA THR A 107 18.49 3.66 0.94
C THR A 107 17.35 3.32 1.90
N GLU A 108 16.68 2.17 1.71
CA GLU A 108 15.60 1.70 2.57
C GLU A 108 16.11 1.02 3.84
N ALA A 109 17.29 0.38 3.76
CA ALA A 109 17.90 -0.29 4.89
C ALA A 109 18.62 0.74 5.78
N ALA A 110 18.07 0.98 6.96
CA ALA A 110 18.79 1.69 8.02
C ALA A 110 20.03 0.85 8.40
N GLY A 111 21.20 1.17 7.82
CA GLY A 111 22.45 0.43 8.01
C GLY A 111 22.95 -0.37 6.80
N GLY A 112 22.42 -0.10 5.61
CA GLY A 112 22.93 -0.69 4.36
C GLY A 112 24.44 -0.47 4.21
N THR A 113 25.17 -1.55 3.97
CA THR A 113 26.63 -1.54 3.82
C THR A 113 27.09 -1.09 2.44
N GLU A 114 26.19 -0.92 1.49
CA GLU A 114 26.51 -0.43 0.15
C GLU A 114 26.49 1.11 0.10
N VAL A 115 27.56 1.66 -0.46
CA VAL A 115 27.65 3.11 -0.69
C VAL A 115 26.76 3.45 -1.87
N VAL A 116 25.57 3.98 -1.59
CA VAL A 116 24.66 4.46 -2.63
C VAL A 116 25.19 5.81 -3.14
N PRO A 117 25.42 5.97 -4.47
CA PRO A 117 25.86 7.23 -5.03
C PRO A 117 24.88 8.38 -4.70
N ASN A 118 25.42 9.57 -4.42
CA ASN A 118 24.59 10.76 -4.13
C ASN A 118 23.61 11.07 -5.27
N GLU A 119 23.98 10.80 -6.51
CA GLU A 119 23.12 10.96 -7.68
C GLU A 119 21.91 10.01 -7.61
N ALA A 120 22.11 8.74 -7.20
CA ALA A 120 21.02 7.80 -7.02
C ALA A 120 20.08 8.25 -5.89
N VAL A 121 20.63 8.74 -4.78
CA VAL A 121 19.84 9.29 -3.67
C VAL A 121 18.97 10.46 -4.13
N ALA A 122 19.54 11.37 -4.94
CA ALA A 122 18.80 12.52 -5.49
C ALA A 122 17.65 12.06 -6.42
N VAL A 123 17.89 11.05 -7.27
CA VAL A 123 16.86 10.46 -8.14
C VAL A 123 15.74 9.83 -7.32
N ILE A 124 16.08 9.07 -6.27
CA ILE A 124 15.12 8.45 -5.37
C ILE A 124 14.23 9.50 -4.72
N HIS A 125 14.82 10.53 -4.12
CA HIS A 125 14.04 11.61 -3.49
C HIS A 125 13.11 12.33 -4.47
N GLN A 126 13.59 12.63 -5.69
CA GLN A 126 12.75 13.25 -6.71
C GLN A 126 11.59 12.34 -7.14
N SER A 127 11.83 11.04 -7.25
CA SER A 127 10.80 10.06 -7.62
C SER A 127 9.76 9.90 -6.52
N LEU A 128 10.18 9.87 -5.25
CA LEU A 128 9.28 9.84 -4.09
C LEU A 128 8.43 11.12 -4.00
N ASP A 129 9.03 12.28 -4.29
CA ASP A 129 8.30 13.56 -4.34
C ASP A 129 7.26 13.57 -5.46
N SER A 130 7.59 13.00 -6.64
CA SER A 130 6.65 12.83 -7.75
C SER A 130 5.47 11.93 -7.35
N LEU A 131 5.74 10.80 -6.69
CA LEU A 131 4.70 9.89 -6.18
C LEU A 131 3.80 10.58 -5.15
N ALA A 132 4.39 11.31 -4.20
CA ALA A 132 3.64 12.10 -3.22
C ALA A 132 2.73 13.14 -3.90
N GLY A 133 3.19 13.72 -5.03
CA GLY A 133 2.37 14.61 -5.86
C GLY A 133 1.15 13.93 -6.49
N GLU A 134 1.28 12.68 -6.94
CA GLU A 134 0.13 11.90 -7.45
C GLU A 134 -0.87 11.58 -6.34
N ILE A 135 -0.36 11.21 -5.15
CA ILE A 135 -1.18 10.96 -3.97
C ILE A 135 -1.95 12.24 -3.61
N GLN A 136 -1.25 13.38 -3.52
CA GLN A 136 -1.88 14.69 -3.25
C GLN A 136 -3.01 14.99 -4.24
N ARG A 137 -2.76 14.85 -5.56
CA ARG A 137 -3.81 15.11 -6.58
C ARG A 137 -5.05 14.25 -6.37
N SER A 138 -4.88 13.01 -5.94
CA SER A 138 -5.99 12.10 -5.68
C SER A 138 -6.79 12.49 -4.43
N LEU A 139 -6.10 12.92 -3.37
CA LEU A 139 -6.73 13.45 -2.16
C LEU A 139 -7.46 14.76 -2.44
N ASP A 140 -6.84 15.69 -3.17
CA ASP A 140 -7.45 16.98 -3.55
C ASP A 140 -8.73 16.78 -4.39
N PHE A 141 -8.71 15.80 -5.29
CA PHE A 141 -9.91 15.45 -6.06
C PHE A 141 -11.05 14.99 -5.14
N TYR A 142 -10.75 14.09 -4.20
CA TYR A 142 -11.75 13.63 -3.23
C TYR A 142 -12.27 14.77 -2.38
N LEU A 143 -11.40 15.58 -1.78
CA LEU A 143 -11.78 16.67 -0.89
C LEU A 143 -12.72 17.68 -1.58
N LYS A 144 -12.45 17.99 -2.85
CA LYS A 144 -13.29 18.89 -3.66
C LYS A 144 -14.65 18.27 -4.01
N THR A 145 -14.70 16.96 -4.29
CA THR A 145 -15.93 16.30 -4.73
C THR A 145 -16.84 15.90 -3.56
N ALA A 146 -16.27 15.62 -2.40
CA ALA A 146 -17.00 15.18 -1.21
C ALA A 146 -17.37 16.34 -0.25
N ASP A 147 -16.97 17.57 -0.58
CA ASP A 147 -17.15 18.77 0.28
C ASP A 147 -16.59 18.54 1.71
N VAL A 148 -15.47 17.84 1.80
CA VAL A 148 -14.75 17.53 3.04
C VAL A 148 -13.51 18.42 3.11
N LYS A 149 -13.23 18.97 4.29
CA LYS A 149 -12.14 19.94 4.45
C LYS A 149 -10.75 19.32 4.44
N GLN A 150 -10.62 18.12 5.01
CA GLN A 150 -9.31 17.48 5.17
C GLN A 150 -9.44 15.96 5.37
N VAL A 151 -8.32 15.27 5.14
CA VAL A 151 -8.07 13.91 5.62
C VAL A 151 -7.32 14.03 6.94
N ASP A 152 -7.80 13.34 7.98
CA ASP A 152 -7.24 13.46 9.32
C ASP A 152 -5.88 12.78 9.45
N ARG A 153 -5.66 11.69 8.70
CA ARG A 153 -4.42 10.92 8.73
C ARG A 153 -4.26 10.06 7.47
N ILE A 154 -3.00 9.84 7.10
CA ILE A 154 -2.63 8.97 5.99
C ILE A 154 -1.82 7.80 6.56
N TYR A 155 -2.25 6.57 6.24
CA TYR A 155 -1.54 5.34 6.59
C TYR A 155 -0.93 4.76 5.33
N VAL A 156 0.40 4.56 5.35
CA VAL A 156 1.16 4.10 4.18
C VAL A 156 1.62 2.67 4.38
N SER A 157 1.28 1.79 3.43
CA SER A 157 1.69 0.38 3.35
C SER A 157 2.36 0.08 2.01
N GLY A 158 2.70 -1.18 1.79
CA GLY A 158 3.47 -1.63 0.63
C GLY A 158 4.97 -1.53 0.85
N GLY A 159 5.75 -2.13 -0.03
CA GLY A 159 7.20 -2.19 0.09
C GLY A 159 7.86 -0.83 0.21
N THR A 160 7.40 0.13 -0.59
CA THR A 160 7.93 1.50 -0.65
C THR A 160 7.67 2.32 0.63
N ALA A 161 6.76 1.89 1.51
CA ALA A 161 6.53 2.56 2.80
C ALA A 161 7.79 2.61 3.69
N ARG A 162 8.80 1.81 3.38
CA ARG A 162 10.11 1.78 4.08
C ARG A 162 11.10 2.80 3.54
N SER A 163 10.87 3.34 2.34
CA SER A 163 11.78 4.30 1.71
C SER A 163 11.90 5.57 2.56
N ALA A 164 13.14 5.95 2.84
CA ALA A 164 13.42 7.18 3.55
C ALA A 164 12.92 8.39 2.76
N GLY A 165 12.19 9.27 3.42
CA GLY A 165 11.66 10.50 2.83
C GLY A 165 10.26 10.38 2.21
N LEU A 166 9.67 9.18 2.04
CA LEU A 166 8.32 9.06 1.47
C LEU A 166 7.25 9.69 2.36
N LEU A 167 7.27 9.38 3.65
CA LEU A 167 6.28 9.93 4.60
C LEU A 167 6.40 11.45 4.69
N GLU A 168 7.61 11.96 4.77
CA GLU A 168 7.92 13.38 4.79
C GLU A 168 7.43 14.09 3.52
N ALA A 169 7.65 13.49 2.34
CA ALA A 169 7.17 14.02 1.06
C ALA A 169 5.64 14.06 1.00
N ILE A 170 4.96 13.00 1.47
CA ILE A 170 3.50 12.95 1.55
C ILE A 170 2.98 14.04 2.52
N GLN A 171 3.54 14.13 3.73
CA GLN A 171 3.13 15.13 4.72
C GLN A 171 3.32 16.56 4.21
N ALA A 172 4.48 16.85 3.60
CA ALA A 172 4.78 18.18 3.08
C ALA A 172 3.80 18.62 1.98
N ARG A 173 3.32 17.68 1.16
CA ARG A 173 2.41 17.99 0.05
C ARG A 173 0.94 18.02 0.45
N THR A 174 0.54 17.15 1.37
CA THR A 174 -0.88 16.97 1.73
C THR A 174 -1.30 17.76 2.96
N ASN A 175 -0.34 18.28 3.75
CA ASN A 175 -0.56 18.87 5.07
C ASN A 175 -1.31 17.95 6.05
N ALA A 176 -1.38 16.64 5.77
CA ALA A 176 -1.98 15.65 6.63
C ALA A 176 -0.87 14.78 7.29
N PRO A 177 -0.99 14.43 8.58
CA PRO A 177 -0.06 13.51 9.22
C PRO A 177 -0.02 12.18 8.47
N ALA A 178 1.18 11.70 8.11
CA ALA A 178 1.37 10.41 7.47
C ALA A 178 2.21 9.50 8.36
N GLU A 179 1.81 8.24 8.48
CA GLU A 179 2.53 7.23 9.24
C GLU A 179 2.52 5.88 8.55
N ARG A 180 3.48 5.03 8.89
CA ARG A 180 3.49 3.66 8.38
C ARG A 180 2.32 2.89 8.98
N PHE A 181 1.63 2.15 8.13
CA PHE A 181 0.60 1.23 8.56
C PHE A 181 1.26 0.01 9.24
N ASP A 182 0.93 -0.24 10.50
CA ASP A 182 1.35 -1.44 11.21
C ASP A 182 0.20 -2.49 11.19
N PRO A 183 0.29 -3.51 10.32
CA PRO A 183 -0.74 -4.55 10.22
C PRO A 183 -0.70 -5.55 11.37
N LEU A 184 0.34 -5.53 12.20
CA LEU A 184 0.50 -6.46 13.32
C LEU A 184 0.20 -5.83 14.67
N ARG A 185 -0.29 -4.58 14.70
CA ARG A 185 -0.54 -3.82 15.95
C ARG A 185 -1.42 -4.55 16.95
N ARG A 186 -2.43 -5.28 16.47
CA ARG A 186 -3.35 -6.09 17.29
C ARG A 186 -3.39 -7.56 16.88
N VAL A 187 -2.50 -7.97 15.98
CA VAL A 187 -2.41 -9.37 15.53
C VAL A 187 -1.36 -10.08 16.38
N HIS A 188 -1.78 -11.16 17.03
CA HIS A 188 -0.84 -12.00 17.77
C HIS A 188 -0.11 -12.94 16.80
N VAL A 189 1.23 -12.87 16.82
CA VAL A 189 2.10 -13.76 16.04
C VAL A 189 2.58 -14.87 16.96
N ASP A 190 2.22 -16.14 16.69
CA ASP A 190 2.65 -17.29 17.48
C ASP A 190 4.10 -17.65 17.13
N ALA A 191 5.04 -17.30 18.03
CA ALA A 191 6.47 -17.58 17.88
C ALA A 191 6.82 -19.08 17.78
N ARG A 192 5.88 -19.98 18.11
CA ARG A 192 6.09 -21.44 17.96
C ARG A 192 5.85 -21.91 16.52
N ARG A 193 5.21 -21.09 15.70
CA ARG A 193 4.84 -21.44 14.31
C ARG A 193 5.64 -20.69 13.27
N VAL A 194 6.05 -19.47 13.58
CA VAL A 194 6.74 -18.59 12.65
C VAL A 194 7.81 -17.77 13.35
N ASP A 195 8.83 -17.38 12.62
CA ASP A 195 9.81 -16.40 13.08
C ASP A 195 9.16 -15.00 13.16
N VAL A 196 9.04 -14.49 14.37
CA VAL A 196 8.38 -13.20 14.65
C VAL A 196 9.11 -12.03 14.00
N GLU A 197 10.44 -12.02 14.02
CA GLU A 197 11.25 -10.95 13.44
C GLU A 197 11.15 -10.96 11.91
N TRP A 198 11.14 -12.13 11.30
CA TRP A 198 10.89 -12.25 9.87
C TRP A 198 9.51 -11.74 9.47
N VAL A 199 8.45 -12.09 10.22
CA VAL A 199 7.09 -11.60 9.97
C VAL A 199 7.01 -10.08 10.14
N ARG A 200 7.65 -9.53 11.16
CA ARG A 200 7.74 -8.07 11.35
C ARG A 200 8.48 -7.37 10.21
N GLY A 201 9.54 -7.98 9.70
CA GLY A 201 10.24 -7.49 8.53
C GLY A 201 9.35 -7.44 7.27
N LEU A 202 8.37 -8.35 7.17
CA LEU A 202 7.41 -8.38 6.08
C LEU A 202 6.17 -7.49 6.30
N ALA A 203 6.00 -6.90 7.48
CA ALA A 203 4.78 -6.18 7.86
C ALA A 203 4.23 -5.23 6.76
N PRO A 204 5.04 -4.37 6.11
CA PRO A 204 4.52 -3.48 5.07
C PRO A 204 3.96 -4.21 3.85
N HIS A 205 4.45 -5.43 3.55
CA HIS A 205 4.08 -6.20 2.36
C HIS A 205 2.84 -7.08 2.57
N ILE A 206 2.53 -7.45 3.82
CA ILE A 206 1.47 -8.42 4.12
C ILE A 206 0.10 -7.80 4.38
N VAL A 207 -0.04 -6.48 4.26
CA VAL A 207 -1.29 -5.76 4.60
C VAL A 207 -2.48 -6.30 3.82
N VAL A 208 -2.35 -6.44 2.50
CA VAL A 208 -3.41 -6.99 1.63
C VAL A 208 -3.70 -8.45 1.99
N ALA A 209 -2.65 -9.27 2.13
CA ALA A 209 -2.81 -10.69 2.48
C ALA A 209 -3.49 -10.88 3.83
N LEU A 210 -3.13 -10.07 4.83
CA LEU A 210 -3.78 -10.09 6.14
C LEU A 210 -5.26 -9.70 6.03
N GLY A 211 -5.56 -8.63 5.29
CA GLY A 211 -6.93 -8.19 5.08
C GLY A 211 -7.80 -9.22 4.37
N LEU A 212 -7.24 -9.94 3.39
CA LEU A 212 -7.91 -11.06 2.73
C LEU A 212 -8.15 -12.22 3.71
N ALA A 213 -7.16 -12.55 4.57
CA ALA A 213 -7.29 -13.61 5.57
C ALA A 213 -8.36 -13.31 6.64
N LEU A 214 -8.64 -12.04 6.90
CA LEU A 214 -9.68 -11.61 7.82
C LEU A 214 -11.09 -11.69 7.22
N ARG A 215 -11.20 -11.92 5.91
CA ARG A 215 -12.48 -12.02 5.21
C ARG A 215 -13.19 -13.30 5.62
N LYS A 216 -14.35 -13.16 6.26
CA LYS A 216 -15.20 -14.31 6.60
C LYS A 216 -16.10 -14.66 5.42
N THR A 217 -16.11 -15.93 5.03
CA THR A 217 -17.17 -16.46 4.17
C THR A 217 -18.48 -16.30 4.93
N ARG A 218 -19.46 -15.59 4.35
CA ARG A 218 -20.81 -15.62 4.90
C ARG A 218 -21.30 -17.06 4.79
N GLU A 219 -21.41 -17.75 5.92
CA GLU A 219 -22.22 -18.96 5.95
C GLU A 219 -23.60 -18.59 5.42
N LYS A 220 -24.04 -19.29 4.37
CA LYS A 220 -25.43 -19.22 3.95
C LYS A 220 -26.24 -19.65 5.17
N ARG A 221 -26.95 -18.71 5.79
CA ARG A 221 -28.02 -19.08 6.72
C ARG A 221 -29.00 -19.88 5.89
N SER A 222 -29.01 -21.21 6.14
CA SER A 222 -30.02 -22.14 5.70
C SER A 222 -31.36 -21.76 6.29
#